data_50cc23c64cdec4c334437ace66d56989
#
_entry.id   50cc23c64cdec4c334437ace66d56989
#
_cell.length_a   1.000
_cell.length_b   1.000
_cell.length_c   1.000
_cell.angle_alpha   90.00
_cell.angle_beta   90.00
_cell.angle_gamma   90.00
#
_symmetry.space_group_name_H-M   'P 1'
#
loop_
_entity.id
_entity.type
_entity.pdbx_description
1 polymer ?
#
loop_
_entity_poly.entity_id
_entity_poly.type
_entity_poly.pdbx_seq_one_letter_code
_entity_poly.pdbx_strand_id
1 'polypeptide(L)'
;VNVLKTPLVSVVIPTYNHGHFLGRALQSVLDQTYTNWEAIVIDNHSTDNTDEIVQSFTDPRISLLKINNNGVIAASRNAGIVAAKGVWIAFLDSDDWWISDKLYECLKNQNDKVDFFYHDLKLIRESSSFFQMRIKKSRQLNKPILIDLLVGGNIISNSSVIVRKSLLEKINGIDESNDMIGCEDYNTWLRLAQITDAFYYVPKTLGYYLFHRSGISRKDMSVAMKYAITSFIPLLNCRQKNKVESLLKYTKARHAFLECNYSEIRQELLFCMAYASLSIKCKSIYMFISVFLKSKYGASH
;
A
#
# COMPACT_ATOMS: atom_id res chain seq x y z
N VAL A 1 -38.96 10.93 -2.16
CA VAL A 1 -37.51 11.17 -2.23
C VAL A 1 -36.84 9.95 -1.64
N ASN A 2 -36.32 9.04 -2.48
CA ASN A 2 -35.50 7.93 -2.02
C ASN A 2 -34.22 8.54 -1.41
N VAL A 3 -34.16 8.61 -0.09
CA VAL A 3 -32.91 8.87 0.60
C VAL A 3 -32.03 7.65 0.32
N LEU A 4 -31.12 7.77 -0.62
CA LEU A 4 -30.10 6.75 -0.89
C LEU A 4 -29.38 6.52 0.44
N LYS A 5 -29.66 5.36 1.07
CA LYS A 5 -29.04 4.98 2.33
C LYS A 5 -27.53 4.95 2.08
N THR A 6 -26.79 5.87 2.68
CA THR A 6 -25.34 5.92 2.52
C THR A 6 -24.76 4.57 2.94
N PRO A 7 -23.95 3.90 2.11
CA PRO A 7 -23.46 2.55 2.44
C PRO A 7 -22.48 2.59 3.61
N LEU A 8 -22.55 1.60 4.49
CA LEU A 8 -21.62 1.45 5.60
C LEU A 8 -20.22 1.14 5.08
N VAL A 9 -19.22 1.85 5.61
CA VAL A 9 -17.80 1.62 5.39
C VAL A 9 -17.19 1.02 6.64
N SER A 10 -16.54 -0.13 6.55
CA SER A 10 -15.72 -0.68 7.63
C SER A 10 -14.26 -0.30 7.39
N VAL A 11 -13.70 0.47 8.32
CA VAL A 11 -12.28 0.85 8.33
C VAL A 11 -11.51 -0.23 9.09
N VAL A 12 -10.60 -0.91 8.41
CA VAL A 12 -9.78 -2.00 8.96
C VAL A 12 -8.39 -1.45 9.29
N ILE A 13 -8.01 -1.50 10.58
CA ILE A 13 -6.80 -0.88 11.12
C ILE A 13 -5.96 -1.95 11.83
N PRO A 14 -5.01 -2.62 11.16
CA PRO A 14 -4.08 -3.54 11.81
C PRO A 14 -3.07 -2.76 12.65
N THR A 15 -2.75 -3.26 13.85
CA THR A 15 -1.77 -2.64 14.74
C THR A 15 -0.92 -3.66 15.49
N TYR A 16 0.32 -3.30 15.79
CA TYR A 16 1.21 -4.03 16.70
C TYR A 16 2.27 -3.09 17.26
N ASN A 17 2.23 -2.82 18.56
CA ASN A 17 3.14 -1.91 19.24
C ASN A 17 3.23 -0.51 18.59
N HIS A 18 2.09 0.00 18.12
CA HIS A 18 1.95 1.29 17.46
C HIS A 18 1.04 2.26 18.21
N GLY A 19 0.88 2.11 19.54
CA GLY A 19 0.03 2.99 20.35
C GLY A 19 0.32 4.48 20.13
N HIS A 20 1.58 4.86 19.99
CA HIS A 20 2.01 6.24 19.73
C HIS A 20 1.57 6.82 18.36
N PHE A 21 1.21 5.97 17.38
CA PHE A 21 0.66 6.40 16.09
C PHE A 21 -0.86 6.25 16.03
N LEU A 22 -1.39 5.17 16.62
CA LEU A 22 -2.77 4.73 16.48
C LEU A 22 -3.78 5.81 16.86
N GLY A 23 -3.52 6.61 17.90
CA GLY A 23 -4.41 7.69 18.30
C GLY A 23 -4.69 8.69 17.18
N ARG A 24 -3.68 9.04 16.39
CA ARG A 24 -3.84 9.92 15.23
C ARG A 24 -4.63 9.25 14.10
N ALA A 25 -4.38 7.98 13.84
CA ALA A 25 -5.15 7.21 12.85
C ALA A 25 -6.63 7.19 13.21
N LEU A 26 -6.99 6.84 14.45
CA LEU A 26 -8.37 6.80 14.94
C LEU A 26 -9.03 8.18 14.92
N GLN A 27 -8.33 9.23 15.36
CA GLN A 27 -8.86 10.59 15.29
C GLN A 27 -9.20 10.99 13.85
N SER A 28 -8.36 10.61 12.88
CA SER A 28 -8.61 10.90 11.46
C SER A 28 -9.85 10.19 10.90
N VAL A 29 -10.25 9.06 11.50
CA VAL A 29 -11.51 8.36 11.16
C VAL A 29 -12.71 9.04 11.82
N LEU A 30 -12.58 9.47 13.07
CA LEU A 30 -13.62 10.23 13.77
C LEU A 30 -13.95 11.55 13.06
N ASP A 31 -12.93 12.22 12.53
CA ASP A 31 -13.05 13.51 11.85
C ASP A 31 -13.65 13.40 10.43
N GLN A 32 -14.02 12.19 9.95
CA GLN A 32 -14.58 12.03 8.63
C GLN A 32 -15.96 12.69 8.47
N THR A 33 -16.12 13.51 7.44
CA THR A 33 -17.39 14.14 7.06
C THR A 33 -18.44 13.14 6.60
N TYR A 34 -18.03 11.98 6.11
CA TYR A 34 -18.88 10.84 5.84
C TYR A 34 -19.12 10.07 7.15
N THR A 35 -20.36 10.03 7.65
CA THR A 35 -20.67 9.58 9.01
C THR A 35 -21.04 8.11 9.16
N ASN A 36 -21.39 7.41 8.06
CA ASN A 36 -21.81 6.00 8.13
C ASN A 36 -20.62 5.03 7.99
N TRP A 37 -19.81 4.98 9.04
CA TRP A 37 -18.65 4.09 9.13
C TRP A 37 -18.61 3.36 10.47
N GLU A 38 -17.87 2.26 10.51
CA GLU A 38 -17.33 1.61 11.71
C GLU A 38 -15.82 1.48 11.55
N ALA A 39 -15.08 1.43 12.65
CA ALA A 39 -13.64 1.19 12.67
C ALA A 39 -13.35 -0.06 13.50
N ILE A 40 -12.58 -0.97 12.93
CA ILE A 40 -12.16 -2.21 13.56
C ILE A 40 -10.65 -2.16 13.68
N VAL A 41 -10.15 -1.99 14.92
CA VAL A 41 -8.73 -2.09 15.23
C VAL A 41 -8.41 -3.56 15.46
N ILE A 42 -7.43 -4.09 14.73
CA ILE A 42 -7.00 -5.47 14.87
C ILE A 42 -5.61 -5.47 15.50
N ASP A 43 -5.55 -5.77 16.77
CA ASP A 43 -4.33 -5.78 17.57
C ASP A 43 -3.70 -7.17 17.64
N ASN A 44 -2.43 -7.27 17.24
CA ASN A 44 -1.65 -8.49 17.34
C ASN A 44 -1.00 -8.65 18.73
N HIS A 45 -1.80 -8.53 19.82
CA HIS A 45 -1.33 -8.60 21.20
C HIS A 45 -0.18 -7.63 21.50
N SER A 46 -0.38 -6.35 21.24
CA SER A 46 0.56 -5.29 21.60
C SER A 46 0.88 -5.29 23.09
N THR A 47 2.13 -4.94 23.42
CA THR A 47 2.64 -4.84 24.78
C THR A 47 2.89 -3.40 25.24
N ASP A 48 2.64 -2.44 24.35
CA ASP A 48 2.67 -1.01 24.64
C ASP A 48 1.28 -0.50 25.08
N ASN A 49 1.07 0.80 25.09
CA ASN A 49 -0.20 1.44 25.48
C ASN A 49 -1.30 1.39 24.40
N THR A 50 -1.24 0.47 23.42
CA THR A 50 -2.25 0.36 22.35
C THR A 50 -3.66 0.20 22.89
N ASP A 51 -3.89 -0.66 23.89
CA ASP A 51 -5.21 -0.88 24.52
C ASP A 51 -5.77 0.41 25.14
N GLU A 52 -4.95 1.11 25.91
CA GLU A 52 -5.33 2.36 26.58
C GLU A 52 -5.70 3.44 25.55
N ILE A 53 -4.96 3.52 24.43
CA ILE A 53 -5.28 4.43 23.34
C ILE A 53 -6.65 4.11 22.75
N VAL A 54 -6.95 2.84 22.41
CA VAL A 54 -8.25 2.49 21.84
C VAL A 54 -9.37 2.76 22.85
N GLN A 55 -9.18 2.43 24.13
CA GLN A 55 -10.18 2.67 25.20
C GLN A 55 -10.44 4.17 25.45
N SER A 56 -9.49 5.05 25.13
CA SER A 56 -9.69 6.49 25.24
C SER A 56 -10.71 7.05 24.24
N PHE A 57 -11.00 6.31 23.18
CA PHE A 57 -12.02 6.65 22.19
C PHE A 57 -13.38 6.05 22.61
N THR A 58 -14.30 6.90 23.05
CA THR A 58 -15.62 6.47 23.57
C THR A 58 -16.68 6.27 22.49
N ASP A 59 -16.34 6.46 21.19
CA ASP A 59 -17.29 6.29 20.08
C ASP A 59 -17.63 4.81 19.88
N PRO A 60 -18.92 4.42 19.96
CA PRO A 60 -19.36 3.02 19.87
C PRO A 60 -19.12 2.38 18.49
N ARG A 61 -18.74 3.17 17.48
CA ARG A 61 -18.39 2.68 16.14
C ARG A 61 -16.96 2.15 16.07
N ILE A 62 -16.13 2.39 17.10
CA ILE A 62 -14.75 1.89 17.18
C ILE A 62 -14.75 0.61 18.01
N SER A 63 -14.16 -0.44 17.49
CA SER A 63 -14.02 -1.73 18.15
C SER A 63 -12.58 -2.24 18.11
N LEU A 64 -12.18 -3.00 19.13
CA LEU A 64 -10.88 -3.66 19.24
C LEU A 64 -11.06 -5.18 19.14
N LEU A 65 -10.34 -5.80 18.21
CA LEU A 65 -10.23 -7.25 18.06
C LEU A 65 -8.78 -7.67 18.26
N LYS A 66 -8.53 -8.58 19.18
CA LYS A 66 -7.18 -9.14 19.41
C LYS A 66 -7.02 -10.48 18.71
N ILE A 67 -5.94 -10.64 17.98
CA ILE A 67 -5.59 -11.90 17.32
C ILE A 67 -4.07 -12.15 17.43
N ASN A 68 -3.70 -13.41 17.32
CA ASN A 68 -2.31 -13.77 17.06
C ASN A 68 -2.13 -13.97 15.55
N ASN A 69 -1.44 -13.04 14.90
CA ASN A 69 -1.20 -13.07 13.45
C ASN A 69 0.16 -13.68 13.07
N ASN A 70 0.94 -14.18 14.04
CA ASN A 70 2.28 -14.77 13.82
C ASN A 70 3.23 -13.86 12.99
N GLY A 71 3.09 -12.54 13.09
CA GLY A 71 3.86 -11.56 12.33
C GLY A 71 3.36 -11.31 10.90
N VAL A 72 2.21 -11.87 10.51
CA VAL A 72 1.62 -11.74 9.17
C VAL A 72 0.49 -10.70 9.20
N ILE A 73 0.76 -9.49 8.74
CA ILE A 73 -0.22 -8.40 8.74
C ILE A 73 -1.47 -8.70 7.90
N ALA A 74 -1.36 -9.54 6.87
CA ALA A 74 -2.47 -10.02 6.06
C ALA A 74 -3.53 -10.72 6.92
N ALA A 75 -3.13 -11.54 7.91
CA ALA A 75 -4.06 -12.22 8.82
C ALA A 75 -4.84 -11.20 9.67
N SER A 76 -4.20 -10.13 10.15
CA SER A 76 -4.90 -9.05 10.84
C SER A 76 -5.94 -8.39 9.94
N ARG A 77 -5.56 -8.06 8.69
CA ARG A 77 -6.51 -7.46 7.74
C ARG A 77 -7.67 -8.40 7.40
N ASN A 78 -7.40 -9.70 7.23
CA ASN A 78 -8.44 -10.70 6.99
C ASN A 78 -9.42 -10.82 8.17
N ALA A 79 -8.92 -10.85 9.40
CA ALA A 79 -9.77 -10.83 10.59
C ALA A 79 -10.68 -9.58 10.61
N GLY A 80 -10.15 -8.42 10.24
CA GLY A 80 -10.93 -7.19 10.09
C GLY A 80 -11.97 -7.27 8.98
N ILE A 81 -11.64 -7.84 7.81
CA ILE A 81 -12.57 -8.05 6.69
C ILE A 81 -13.72 -8.99 7.11
N VAL A 82 -13.43 -10.05 7.84
CA VAL A 82 -14.45 -10.99 8.35
C VAL A 82 -15.37 -10.31 9.35
N ALA A 83 -14.83 -9.54 10.30
CA ALA A 83 -15.61 -8.83 11.31
C ALA A 83 -16.42 -7.63 10.75
N ALA A 84 -16.04 -7.10 9.60
CA ALA A 84 -16.65 -5.93 8.96
C ALA A 84 -18.12 -6.17 8.59
N LYS A 85 -18.97 -5.17 8.89
CA LYS A 85 -20.41 -5.16 8.56
C LYS A 85 -20.69 -4.30 7.30
N GLY A 86 -19.73 -3.49 6.89
CA GLY A 86 -19.86 -2.58 5.75
C GLY A 86 -19.81 -3.28 4.41
N VAL A 87 -20.48 -2.70 3.42
CA VAL A 87 -20.38 -3.12 2.03
C VAL A 87 -19.07 -2.69 1.38
N TRP A 88 -18.40 -1.70 1.99
CA TRP A 88 -17.10 -1.20 1.60
C TRP A 88 -16.08 -1.44 2.72
N ILE A 89 -14.90 -1.91 2.35
CA ILE A 89 -13.73 -1.99 3.23
C ILE A 89 -12.78 -0.86 2.88
N ALA A 90 -12.40 -0.07 3.87
CA ALA A 90 -11.34 0.92 3.77
C ALA A 90 -10.15 0.46 4.61
N PHE A 91 -8.96 0.36 4.01
CA PHE A 91 -7.75 0.02 4.75
C PHE A 91 -7.07 1.27 5.27
N LEU A 92 -6.61 1.23 6.52
CA LEU A 92 -5.81 2.28 7.13
C LEU A 92 -4.72 1.62 8.00
N ASP A 93 -3.47 1.82 7.66
CA ASP A 93 -2.37 1.36 8.49
C ASP A 93 -2.25 2.26 9.73
N SER A 94 -1.92 1.70 10.90
CA SER A 94 -1.97 2.40 12.20
C SER A 94 -1.03 3.60 12.33
N ASP A 95 -0.04 3.71 11.45
CA ASP A 95 0.93 4.82 11.35
C ASP A 95 0.51 5.91 10.35
N ASP A 96 -0.49 5.66 9.50
CA ASP A 96 -1.04 6.59 8.53
C ASP A 96 -2.26 7.35 9.09
N TRP A 97 -2.73 8.39 8.38
CA TRP A 97 -3.97 9.10 8.72
C TRP A 97 -4.59 9.78 7.50
N TRP A 98 -5.88 10.05 7.56
CA TRP A 98 -6.64 10.65 6.48
C TRP A 98 -6.96 12.13 6.71
N ILE A 99 -7.31 12.84 5.63
CA ILE A 99 -8.02 14.12 5.75
C ILE A 99 -9.52 13.86 5.95
N SER A 100 -10.23 14.83 6.51
CA SER A 100 -11.65 14.69 6.91
C SER A 100 -12.59 14.29 5.77
N ASP A 101 -12.29 14.63 4.53
CA ASP A 101 -13.17 14.37 3.39
C ASP A 101 -12.84 13.09 2.61
N LYS A 102 -11.92 12.22 3.10
CA LYS A 102 -11.44 11.07 2.32
C LYS A 102 -12.58 10.12 1.95
N LEU A 103 -13.39 9.70 2.91
CA LEU A 103 -14.48 8.77 2.65
C LEU A 103 -15.54 9.40 1.72
N TYR A 104 -15.91 10.66 1.96
CA TYR A 104 -16.85 11.39 1.13
C TYR A 104 -16.36 11.54 -0.31
N GLU A 105 -15.11 11.97 -0.52
CA GLU A 105 -14.53 12.20 -1.84
C GLU A 105 -14.45 10.92 -2.68
N CYS A 106 -14.17 9.78 -2.04
CA CYS A 106 -14.20 8.49 -2.74
C CYS A 106 -15.65 8.08 -3.08
N LEU A 107 -16.53 8.10 -2.08
CA LEU A 107 -17.86 7.48 -2.21
C LEU A 107 -18.89 8.35 -2.94
N LYS A 108 -18.69 9.67 -3.07
CA LYS A 108 -19.57 10.50 -3.89
C LYS A 108 -19.63 10.07 -5.37
N ASN A 109 -18.59 9.35 -5.83
CA ASN A 109 -18.51 8.80 -7.19
C ASN A 109 -18.93 7.32 -7.25
N GLN A 110 -19.45 6.76 -6.14
CA GLN A 110 -19.89 5.38 -6.11
C GLN A 110 -21.05 5.14 -7.07
N ASN A 111 -21.00 4.06 -7.80
CA ASN A 111 -22.05 3.54 -8.65
C ASN A 111 -21.78 2.06 -8.92
N ASP A 112 -22.65 1.39 -9.68
CA ASP A 112 -22.51 -0.02 -9.99
C ASP A 112 -21.31 -0.36 -10.92
N LYS A 113 -20.63 0.67 -11.43
CA LYS A 113 -19.45 0.51 -12.32
C LYS A 113 -18.13 0.72 -11.58
N VAL A 114 -18.16 0.94 -10.27
CA VAL A 114 -16.96 1.15 -9.46
C VAL A 114 -16.95 0.18 -8.29
N ASP A 115 -15.88 -0.58 -8.21
CA ASP A 115 -15.65 -1.60 -7.19
C ASP A 115 -14.49 -1.30 -6.26
N PHE A 116 -13.60 -0.39 -6.70
CA PHE A 116 -12.34 -0.10 -6.04
C PHE A 116 -11.97 1.37 -6.22
N PHE A 117 -11.74 2.08 -5.12
CA PHE A 117 -11.25 3.46 -5.11
C PHE A 117 -9.84 3.51 -4.57
N TYR A 118 -9.01 4.40 -5.12
CA TYR A 118 -7.68 4.73 -4.59
C TYR A 118 -7.31 6.17 -4.93
N HIS A 119 -6.39 6.74 -4.16
CA HIS A 119 -6.02 8.15 -4.27
C HIS A 119 -4.54 8.40 -3.95
N ASP A 120 -4.09 9.64 -4.09
CA ASP A 120 -2.75 10.05 -3.70
C ASP A 120 -2.62 10.16 -2.18
N LEU A 121 -1.40 9.94 -1.67
CA LEU A 121 -1.02 10.19 -0.28
C LEU A 121 0.13 11.19 -0.20
N LYS A 122 0.13 12.00 0.86
CA LYS A 122 1.24 12.88 1.18
C LYS A 122 2.26 12.11 2.00
N LEU A 123 3.48 12.00 1.50
CA LEU A 123 4.57 11.35 2.20
C LEU A 123 5.13 12.28 3.28
N ILE A 124 5.06 11.85 4.53
CA ILE A 124 5.66 12.52 5.68
C ILE A 124 6.85 11.68 6.15
N ARG A 125 7.99 12.32 6.41
CA ARG A 125 9.16 11.66 7.00
C ARG A 125 9.31 12.10 8.45
N GLU A 126 9.54 11.16 9.35
CA GLU A 126 9.69 11.39 10.78
C GLU A 126 10.78 12.43 11.13
N SER A 127 11.82 12.53 10.30
CA SER A 127 12.99 13.41 10.53
C SER A 127 12.99 14.68 9.69
N SER A 128 11.95 14.97 8.90
CA SER A 128 11.98 16.11 7.99
C SER A 128 11.21 17.32 8.53
N SER A 129 11.86 18.51 8.48
CA SER A 129 11.16 19.77 8.57
C SER A 129 10.07 19.85 7.48
N PHE A 130 9.03 20.62 7.70
CA PHE A 130 7.82 20.78 6.88
C PHE A 130 8.06 20.98 5.36
N PHE A 131 9.26 21.38 4.97
CA PHE A 131 9.64 21.74 3.59
C PHE A 131 9.96 20.56 2.64
N GLN A 132 10.05 19.30 3.12
CA GLN A 132 10.35 18.14 2.26
C GLN A 132 9.17 17.21 2.04
N MET A 133 7.96 17.74 1.99
CA MET A 133 6.76 16.93 1.75
C MET A 133 6.69 16.53 0.27
N ARG A 134 6.69 15.22 0.01
CA ARG A 134 6.48 14.65 -1.33
C ARG A 134 5.10 14.04 -1.42
N ILE A 135 4.49 14.08 -2.60
CA ILE A 135 3.25 13.35 -2.87
C ILE A 135 3.64 11.96 -3.40
N LYS A 136 3.16 10.92 -2.73
CA LYS A 136 3.15 9.56 -3.27
C LYS A 136 1.99 9.48 -4.24
N LYS A 137 2.27 9.83 -5.52
CA LYS A 137 1.28 9.89 -6.57
C LYS A 137 0.92 8.49 -7.07
N SER A 138 -0.37 8.25 -7.15
CA SER A 138 -0.98 7.23 -7.98
C SER A 138 -1.26 7.80 -9.39
N ARG A 139 -1.93 7.05 -10.23
CA ARG A 139 -2.43 7.50 -11.53
C ARG A 139 -3.66 6.69 -11.92
N GLN A 140 -4.41 7.18 -12.87
CA GLN A 140 -5.43 6.35 -13.52
C GLN A 140 -4.74 5.13 -14.16
N LEU A 141 -5.27 3.94 -13.86
CA LEU A 141 -4.82 2.69 -14.45
C LEU A 141 -5.45 2.49 -15.82
N ASN A 142 -4.68 1.93 -16.75
CA ASN A 142 -5.15 1.55 -18.08
C ASN A 142 -5.70 0.12 -18.05
N LYS A 143 -6.75 -0.11 -18.83
CA LYS A 143 -7.30 -1.47 -19.00
C LYS A 143 -6.49 -2.28 -20.02
N PRO A 144 -6.29 -3.57 -19.81
CA PRO A 144 -6.64 -4.36 -18.63
C PRO A 144 -5.80 -3.95 -17.42
N ILE A 145 -6.47 -3.67 -16.29
CA ILE A 145 -5.81 -3.16 -15.07
C ILE A 145 -4.75 -4.12 -14.54
N LEU A 146 -5.00 -5.43 -14.62
CA LEU A 146 -4.00 -6.44 -14.22
C LEU A 146 -2.67 -6.24 -14.93
N ILE A 147 -2.70 -6.05 -16.24
CA ILE A 147 -1.48 -5.88 -17.05
C ILE A 147 -0.78 -4.56 -16.71
N ASP A 148 -1.54 -3.48 -16.53
CA ASP A 148 -1.00 -2.16 -16.19
C ASP A 148 -0.33 -2.14 -14.82
N LEU A 149 -0.92 -2.84 -13.82
CA LEU A 149 -0.32 -3.03 -12.50
C LEU A 149 0.94 -3.91 -12.56
N LEU A 150 0.91 -5.02 -13.28
CA LEU A 150 2.09 -5.89 -13.41
C LEU A 150 3.28 -5.16 -14.05
N VAL A 151 3.03 -4.45 -15.15
CA VAL A 151 4.07 -3.74 -15.91
C VAL A 151 4.53 -2.44 -15.24
N GLY A 152 3.62 -1.77 -14.53
CA GLY A 152 3.86 -0.50 -13.85
C GLY A 152 4.33 -0.62 -12.39
N GLY A 153 4.15 -1.79 -11.78
CA GLY A 153 4.40 -2.03 -10.35
C GLY A 153 3.29 -1.54 -9.44
N ASN A 154 3.46 -1.76 -8.13
CA ASN A 154 2.49 -1.32 -7.14
C ASN A 154 2.51 0.21 -6.98
N ILE A 155 1.53 0.87 -7.54
CA ILE A 155 1.31 2.32 -7.42
C ILE A 155 0.18 2.66 -6.45
N ILE A 156 -0.49 1.66 -5.88
CA ILE A 156 -1.62 1.81 -4.97
C ILE A 156 -1.13 1.58 -3.55
N SER A 157 -1.27 2.58 -2.70
CA SER A 157 -0.94 2.46 -1.28
C SER A 157 -2.13 1.90 -0.51
N ASN A 158 -1.89 0.97 0.42
CA ASN A 158 -2.94 0.32 1.20
C ASN A 158 -3.89 1.34 1.86
N SER A 159 -3.38 2.33 2.57
CA SER A 159 -4.19 3.35 3.26
C SER A 159 -4.96 4.30 2.33
N SER A 160 -4.76 4.19 1.00
CA SER A 160 -5.55 4.95 0.02
C SER A 160 -6.81 4.21 -0.44
N VAL A 161 -6.95 2.93 -0.14
CA VAL A 161 -7.92 2.04 -0.77
C VAL A 161 -9.27 2.04 -0.05
N ILE A 162 -10.35 2.02 -0.86
CA ILE A 162 -11.69 1.56 -0.48
C ILE A 162 -12.13 0.55 -1.54
N VAL A 163 -12.55 -0.63 -1.12
CA VAL A 163 -12.91 -1.73 -2.01
C VAL A 163 -14.22 -2.40 -1.56
N ARG A 164 -15.02 -2.94 -2.49
CA ARG A 164 -16.21 -3.72 -2.12
C ARG A 164 -15.82 -4.97 -1.35
N LYS A 165 -16.43 -5.18 -0.18
CA LYS A 165 -16.21 -6.37 0.66
C LYS A 165 -16.41 -7.65 -0.13
N SER A 166 -17.47 -7.73 -0.92
CA SER A 166 -17.81 -8.92 -1.72
C SER A 166 -16.72 -9.33 -2.72
N LEU A 167 -15.87 -8.40 -3.19
CA LEU A 167 -14.74 -8.73 -4.06
C LEU A 167 -13.58 -9.35 -3.27
N LEU A 168 -13.30 -8.85 -2.06
CA LEU A 168 -12.32 -9.48 -1.17
C LEU A 168 -12.75 -10.89 -0.79
N GLU A 169 -14.05 -11.11 -0.54
CA GLU A 169 -14.61 -12.43 -0.28
C GLU A 169 -14.46 -13.36 -1.50
N LYS A 170 -14.74 -12.88 -2.72
CA LYS A 170 -14.56 -13.65 -3.96
C LYS A 170 -13.15 -14.15 -4.21
N ILE A 171 -12.15 -13.39 -3.78
CA ILE A 171 -10.75 -13.79 -3.89
C ILE A 171 -10.23 -14.51 -2.64
N ASN A 172 -11.10 -14.89 -1.68
CA ASN A 172 -10.77 -15.51 -0.40
C ASN A 172 -9.81 -14.66 0.45
N GLY A 173 -10.03 -13.36 0.49
CA GLY A 173 -9.24 -12.41 1.30
C GLY A 173 -7.84 -12.14 0.76
N ILE A 174 -7.00 -11.62 1.63
CA ILE A 174 -5.58 -11.30 1.40
C ILE A 174 -4.76 -12.58 1.62
N ASP A 175 -3.76 -12.84 0.80
CA ASP A 175 -2.87 -13.98 0.95
C ASP A 175 -1.97 -13.81 2.18
N GLU A 176 -1.98 -14.81 3.07
CA GLU A 176 -1.26 -14.81 4.35
C GLU A 176 0.14 -15.45 4.26
N SER A 177 0.64 -15.72 3.05
CA SER A 177 1.96 -16.29 2.87
C SER A 177 3.06 -15.39 3.43
N ASN A 178 3.95 -15.95 4.24
CA ASN A 178 5.11 -15.24 4.78
C ASN A 178 6.03 -14.70 3.66
N ASP A 179 6.05 -15.34 2.50
CA ASP A 179 6.88 -14.93 1.37
C ASP A 179 6.42 -13.60 0.74
N MET A 180 5.21 -13.15 1.05
CA MET A 180 4.61 -11.92 0.50
C MET A 180 4.59 -10.75 1.48
N ILE A 181 5.14 -10.89 2.69
CA ILE A 181 5.13 -9.82 3.70
C ILE A 181 5.68 -8.51 3.11
N GLY A 182 4.83 -7.46 3.11
CA GLY A 182 5.07 -6.14 2.54
C GLY A 182 4.73 -6.00 1.05
N CYS A 183 4.25 -7.09 0.40
CA CYS A 183 3.68 -7.09 -0.95
C CYS A 183 2.30 -7.79 -1.00
N GLU A 184 1.72 -8.13 0.14
CA GLU A 184 0.41 -8.77 0.27
C GLU A 184 -0.71 -7.88 -0.29
N ASP A 185 -0.60 -6.57 -0.13
CA ASP A 185 -1.49 -5.58 -0.73
C ASP A 185 -1.41 -5.61 -2.26
N TYR A 186 -0.20 -5.61 -2.81
CA TYR A 186 0.01 -5.66 -4.25
C TYR A 186 -0.55 -6.94 -4.86
N ASN A 187 -0.29 -8.10 -4.25
CA ASN A 187 -0.89 -9.37 -4.68
C ASN A 187 -2.43 -9.30 -4.67
N THR A 188 -3.01 -8.71 -3.62
CA THR A 188 -4.45 -8.53 -3.50
C THR A 188 -5.00 -7.67 -4.65
N TRP A 189 -4.35 -6.56 -4.99
CA TRP A 189 -4.78 -5.71 -6.12
C TRP A 189 -4.70 -6.45 -7.45
N LEU A 190 -3.69 -7.28 -7.67
CA LEU A 190 -3.57 -8.11 -8.87
C LEU A 190 -4.68 -9.16 -8.95
N ARG A 191 -5.00 -9.85 -7.85
CA ARG A 191 -6.10 -10.84 -7.78
C ARG A 191 -7.46 -10.19 -8.01
N LEU A 192 -7.69 -9.00 -7.46
CA LEU A 192 -8.89 -8.21 -7.75
C LEU A 192 -8.97 -7.80 -9.22
N ALA A 193 -7.84 -7.35 -9.80
CA ALA A 193 -7.78 -6.97 -11.21
C ALA A 193 -7.96 -8.13 -12.20
N GLN A 194 -7.92 -9.39 -11.74
CA GLN A 194 -8.33 -10.56 -12.55
C GLN A 194 -9.85 -10.66 -12.71
N ILE A 195 -10.61 -10.13 -11.76
CA ILE A 195 -12.07 -10.29 -11.72
C ILE A 195 -12.84 -9.01 -12.00
N THR A 196 -12.18 -7.84 -11.96
CA THR A 196 -12.81 -6.55 -12.29
C THR A 196 -11.80 -5.53 -12.81
N ASP A 197 -12.22 -4.73 -13.79
CA ASP A 197 -11.52 -3.52 -14.25
C ASP A 197 -12.18 -2.24 -13.70
N ALA A 198 -13.03 -2.34 -12.67
CA ALA A 198 -13.81 -1.24 -12.10
C ALA A 198 -13.03 -0.46 -11.01
N PHE A 199 -11.78 -0.13 -11.30
CA PHE A 199 -10.90 0.67 -10.46
C PHE A 199 -11.05 2.15 -10.78
N TYR A 200 -11.31 2.96 -9.77
CA TYR A 200 -11.50 4.40 -9.91
C TYR A 200 -10.41 5.17 -9.15
N TYR A 201 -9.61 5.92 -9.88
CA TYR A 201 -8.63 6.83 -9.30
C TYR A 201 -9.28 8.16 -8.93
N VAL A 202 -9.19 8.54 -7.67
CA VAL A 202 -9.57 9.88 -7.18
C VAL A 202 -8.32 10.76 -7.24
N PRO A 203 -8.22 11.73 -8.17
CA PRO A 203 -7.00 12.52 -8.37
C PRO A 203 -6.84 13.61 -7.29
N LYS A 204 -6.87 13.21 -6.03
CA LYS A 204 -6.74 14.06 -4.85
C LYS A 204 -5.80 13.42 -3.84
N THR A 205 -5.11 14.23 -3.06
CA THR A 205 -4.33 13.78 -1.92
C THR A 205 -5.25 13.77 -0.69
N LEU A 206 -5.69 12.56 -0.30
CA LEU A 206 -6.73 12.39 0.73
C LEU A 206 -6.23 11.77 2.03
N GLY A 207 -4.92 11.69 2.20
CA GLY A 207 -4.32 11.20 3.43
C GLY A 207 -2.81 11.35 3.43
N TYR A 208 -2.22 10.83 4.48
CA TYR A 208 -0.80 10.94 4.77
C TYR A 208 -0.21 9.56 4.98
N TYR A 209 0.95 9.33 4.40
CA TYR A 209 1.77 8.14 4.56
C TYR A 209 3.00 8.49 5.39
N LEU A 210 3.15 7.87 6.56
CA LEU A 210 4.32 8.09 7.42
C LEU A 210 5.46 7.15 7.02
N PHE A 211 6.59 7.74 6.65
CA PHE A 211 7.83 7.01 6.40
C PHE A 211 8.75 7.12 7.61
N HIS A 212 8.85 6.05 8.39
CA HIS A 212 9.66 5.97 9.60
C HIS A 212 10.69 4.83 9.53
N ARG A 213 11.63 4.79 10.52
CA ARG A 213 12.78 3.87 10.46
C ARG A 213 12.41 2.39 10.61
N SER A 214 11.36 2.07 11.34
CA SER A 214 10.90 0.69 11.58
C SER A 214 9.94 0.16 10.48
N GLY A 215 9.58 0.97 9.49
CA GLY A 215 8.65 0.59 8.42
C GLY A 215 9.18 -0.54 7.53
N ILE A 216 8.30 -1.50 7.20
CA ILE A 216 8.60 -2.67 6.34
C ILE A 216 9.12 -2.24 4.96
N SER A 217 8.67 -1.11 4.43
CA SER A 217 9.06 -0.59 3.11
C SER A 217 10.55 -0.25 2.94
N ARG A 218 11.35 -0.34 3.99
CA ARG A 218 12.81 -0.18 3.95
C ARG A 218 13.57 -1.44 3.60
N LYS A 219 12.97 -2.61 3.73
CA LYS A 219 13.61 -3.89 3.41
C LYS A 219 13.71 -4.09 1.89
N ASP A 220 14.52 -5.05 1.47
CA ASP A 220 14.51 -5.50 0.07
C ASP A 220 13.19 -6.21 -0.22
N MET A 221 12.36 -5.53 -0.99
CA MET A 221 11.05 -6.02 -1.39
C MET A 221 11.08 -6.84 -2.68
N SER A 222 12.25 -7.05 -3.30
CA SER A 222 12.34 -7.71 -4.62
C SER A 222 11.89 -9.18 -4.56
N VAL A 223 12.20 -9.88 -3.47
CA VAL A 223 11.80 -11.28 -3.25
C VAL A 223 10.28 -11.38 -3.03
N ALA A 224 9.74 -10.62 -2.07
CA ALA A 224 8.30 -10.61 -1.80
C ALA A 224 7.49 -10.17 -3.03
N MET A 225 7.97 -9.15 -3.76
CA MET A 225 7.36 -8.72 -5.02
C MET A 225 7.37 -9.83 -6.07
N LYS A 226 8.46 -10.60 -6.18
CA LYS A 226 8.53 -11.74 -7.10
C LYS A 226 7.47 -12.79 -6.75
N TYR A 227 7.33 -13.16 -5.48
CA TYR A 227 6.27 -14.08 -5.04
C TYR A 227 4.89 -13.53 -5.35
N ALA A 228 4.62 -12.27 -5.04
CA ALA A 228 3.33 -11.62 -5.27
C ALA A 228 2.85 -11.64 -6.72
N ILE A 229 3.77 -11.68 -7.70
CA ILE A 229 3.44 -11.63 -9.13
C ILE A 229 3.61 -12.96 -9.87
N THR A 230 4.23 -13.98 -9.26
CA THR A 230 4.65 -15.21 -9.96
C THR A 230 3.51 -15.90 -10.70
N SER A 231 2.33 -16.02 -10.09
CA SER A 231 1.15 -16.66 -10.69
C SER A 231 0.60 -15.94 -11.93
N PHE A 232 0.93 -14.67 -12.11
CA PHE A 232 0.44 -13.84 -13.22
C PHE A 232 1.44 -13.76 -14.40
N ILE A 233 2.70 -14.16 -14.21
CA ILE A 233 3.75 -14.11 -15.25
C ILE A 233 3.37 -14.86 -16.53
N PRO A 234 2.70 -16.04 -16.47
CA PRO A 234 2.28 -16.74 -17.69
C PRO A 234 1.33 -15.94 -18.57
N LEU A 235 0.58 -14.97 -18.03
CA LEU A 235 -0.37 -14.13 -18.77
C LEU A 235 0.31 -13.04 -19.62
N LEU A 236 1.61 -12.84 -19.46
CA LEU A 236 2.36 -11.75 -20.08
C LEU A 236 3.07 -12.20 -21.37
N ASN A 237 3.12 -11.31 -22.37
CA ASN A 237 3.98 -11.47 -23.53
C ASN A 237 5.46 -11.16 -23.19
N CYS A 238 6.39 -11.50 -24.10
CA CYS A 238 7.83 -11.33 -23.89
C CYS A 238 8.23 -9.89 -23.50
N ARG A 239 7.66 -8.87 -24.16
CA ARG A 239 7.95 -7.46 -23.85
C ARG A 239 7.47 -7.06 -22.46
N GLN A 240 6.30 -7.55 -22.06
CA GLN A 240 5.74 -7.31 -20.71
C GLN A 240 6.56 -8.02 -19.63
N LYS A 241 6.98 -9.29 -19.88
CA LYS A 241 7.88 -10.03 -18.98
C LYS A 241 9.18 -9.28 -18.72
N ASN A 242 9.83 -8.77 -19.77
CA ASN A 242 11.05 -7.97 -19.62
C ASN A 242 10.84 -6.70 -18.78
N LYS A 243 9.69 -6.03 -18.93
CA LYS A 243 9.36 -4.87 -18.09
C LYS A 243 9.16 -5.25 -16.63
N VAL A 244 8.45 -6.34 -16.35
CA VAL A 244 8.26 -6.86 -14.98
C VAL A 244 9.58 -7.28 -14.36
N GLU A 245 10.42 -7.99 -15.09
CA GLU A 245 11.75 -8.35 -14.63
C GLU A 245 12.60 -7.10 -14.33
N SER A 246 12.51 -6.08 -15.17
CA SER A 246 13.21 -4.83 -14.91
C SER A 246 12.73 -4.11 -13.63
N LEU A 247 11.45 -4.24 -13.25
CA LEU A 247 10.95 -3.72 -11.97
C LEU A 247 11.58 -4.47 -10.78
N LEU A 248 11.63 -5.80 -10.84
CA LEU A 248 12.25 -6.61 -9.79
C LEU A 248 13.74 -6.27 -9.63
N LYS A 249 14.47 -6.23 -10.75
CA LYS A 249 15.89 -5.85 -10.77
C LYS A 249 16.13 -4.44 -10.26
N TYR A 250 15.28 -3.49 -10.64
CA TYR A 250 15.36 -2.12 -10.13
C TYR A 250 15.10 -2.04 -8.62
N THR A 251 14.13 -2.80 -8.11
CA THR A 251 13.82 -2.84 -6.67
C THR A 251 15.02 -3.37 -5.87
N LYS A 252 15.63 -4.47 -6.31
CA LYS A 252 16.85 -5.03 -5.74
C LYS A 252 18.02 -4.03 -5.81
N ALA A 253 18.30 -3.49 -6.99
CA ALA A 253 19.37 -2.54 -7.19
C ALA A 253 19.20 -1.25 -6.36
N ARG A 254 17.96 -0.74 -6.25
CA ARG A 254 17.67 0.43 -5.42
C ARG A 254 17.93 0.17 -3.94
N HIS A 255 17.55 -0.99 -3.42
CA HIS A 255 17.83 -1.36 -2.03
C HIS A 255 19.33 -1.45 -1.79
N ALA A 256 20.06 -2.21 -2.60
CA ALA A 256 21.51 -2.35 -2.51
C ALA A 256 22.24 -0.99 -2.63
N PHE A 257 21.75 -0.08 -3.48
CA PHE A 257 22.29 1.28 -3.60
C PHE A 257 22.12 2.10 -2.32
N LEU A 258 20.97 1.99 -1.65
CA LEU A 258 20.70 2.67 -0.38
C LEU A 258 21.54 2.12 0.78
N GLU A 259 21.82 0.81 0.77
CA GLU A 259 22.70 0.12 1.74
C GLU A 259 24.20 0.24 1.38
N CYS A 260 24.54 1.05 0.36
CA CYS A 260 25.92 1.22 -0.13
C CYS A 260 26.61 -0.09 -0.57
N ASN A 261 25.85 -1.12 -0.88
CA ASN A 261 26.35 -2.37 -1.46
C ASN A 261 26.35 -2.30 -2.99
N TYR A 262 27.48 -1.96 -3.61
CA TYR A 262 27.58 -1.67 -5.03
C TYR A 262 28.05 -2.84 -5.89
N SER A 263 28.42 -3.97 -5.29
CA SER A 263 29.08 -5.09 -6.01
C SER A 263 28.18 -5.75 -7.07
N GLU A 264 26.90 -5.88 -6.82
CA GLU A 264 25.97 -6.61 -7.69
C GLU A 264 25.03 -5.71 -8.51
N ILE A 265 25.10 -4.39 -8.33
CA ILE A 265 24.11 -3.47 -8.91
C ILE A 265 24.23 -3.31 -10.43
N ARG A 266 25.45 -3.43 -10.96
CA ARG A 266 25.76 -3.02 -12.36
C ARG A 266 24.94 -3.78 -13.40
N GLN A 267 24.86 -5.10 -13.28
CA GLN A 267 24.11 -5.93 -14.24
C GLN A 267 22.61 -5.66 -14.18
N GLU A 268 22.04 -5.50 -12.98
CA GLU A 268 20.64 -5.17 -12.78
C GLU A 268 20.30 -3.81 -13.42
N LEU A 269 21.15 -2.80 -13.23
CA LEU A 269 20.94 -1.46 -13.81
C LEU A 269 21.04 -1.46 -15.34
N LEU A 270 21.97 -2.22 -15.92
CA LEU A 270 22.08 -2.36 -17.38
C LEU A 270 20.80 -2.98 -17.96
N PHE A 271 20.27 -4.03 -17.33
CA PHE A 271 19.00 -4.64 -17.75
C PHE A 271 17.85 -3.62 -17.66
N CYS A 272 17.78 -2.83 -16.57
CA CYS A 272 16.77 -1.78 -16.42
C CYS A 272 16.88 -0.70 -17.51
N MET A 273 18.09 -0.30 -17.90
CA MET A 273 18.30 0.66 -18.99
C MET A 273 17.78 0.15 -20.33
N ALA A 274 17.86 -1.17 -20.57
CA ALA A 274 17.36 -1.76 -21.80
C ALA A 274 15.82 -1.86 -21.83
N TYR A 275 15.21 -2.38 -20.76
CA TYR A 275 13.84 -2.90 -20.82
C TYR A 275 12.82 -2.13 -19.96
N ALA A 276 13.25 -1.32 -18.99
CA ALA A 276 12.33 -0.63 -18.08
C ALA A 276 11.56 0.54 -18.73
N SER A 277 10.61 1.08 -18.00
CA SER A 277 9.93 2.34 -18.32
C SER A 277 10.93 3.51 -18.31
N LEU A 278 10.61 4.60 -19.03
CA LEU A 278 11.50 5.76 -19.15
C LEU A 278 11.92 6.31 -17.77
N SER A 279 10.98 6.40 -16.83
CA SER A 279 11.28 6.87 -15.47
C SER A 279 12.30 5.98 -14.75
N ILE A 280 12.17 4.65 -14.87
CA ILE A 280 13.11 3.71 -14.25
C ILE A 280 14.46 3.74 -14.99
N LYS A 281 14.47 3.87 -16.32
CA LYS A 281 15.70 4.04 -17.10
C LYS A 281 16.51 5.23 -16.61
N CYS A 282 15.90 6.40 -16.49
CA CYS A 282 16.58 7.61 -16.00
C CYS A 282 17.15 7.42 -14.58
N LYS A 283 16.39 6.81 -13.68
CA LYS A 283 16.86 6.51 -12.33
C LYS A 283 18.00 5.50 -12.32
N SER A 284 17.95 4.48 -13.19
CA SER A 284 18.99 3.48 -13.31
C SER A 284 20.29 4.08 -13.86
N ILE A 285 20.21 4.97 -14.84
CA ILE A 285 21.37 5.72 -15.37
C ILE A 285 22.01 6.57 -14.25
N TYR A 286 21.20 7.32 -13.49
CA TYR A 286 21.70 8.09 -12.37
C TYR A 286 22.44 7.22 -11.34
N MET A 287 21.83 6.10 -10.93
CA MET A 287 22.44 5.18 -9.97
C MET A 287 23.72 4.57 -10.53
N PHE A 288 23.75 4.17 -11.81
CA PHE A 288 24.91 3.60 -12.47
C PHE A 288 26.10 4.57 -12.47
N ILE A 289 25.85 5.84 -12.87
CA ILE A 289 26.88 6.89 -12.85
C ILE A 289 27.36 7.15 -11.42
N SER A 290 26.44 7.23 -10.45
CA SER A 290 26.78 7.45 -9.04
C SER A 290 27.68 6.37 -8.48
N VAL A 291 27.40 5.08 -8.79
CA VAL A 291 28.24 3.94 -8.38
C VAL A 291 29.61 4.00 -9.06
N PHE A 292 29.66 4.33 -10.36
CA PHE A 292 30.92 4.45 -11.09
C PHE A 292 31.82 5.54 -10.50
N LEU A 293 31.27 6.71 -10.20
CA LEU A 293 32.03 7.82 -9.60
C LEU A 293 32.54 7.46 -8.18
N LYS A 294 31.70 6.84 -7.34
CA LYS A 294 32.11 6.38 -6.02
C LYS A 294 33.21 5.30 -6.07
N SER A 295 33.15 4.38 -7.01
CA SER A 295 34.19 3.35 -7.19
C SER A 295 35.52 3.93 -7.65
N LYS A 296 35.50 5.04 -8.41
CA LYS A 296 36.70 5.69 -8.96
C LYS A 296 37.36 6.68 -8.00
N TYR A 297 36.54 7.36 -7.18
CA TYR A 297 37.00 8.44 -6.29
C TYR A 297 36.85 8.12 -4.80
N GLY A 298 36.17 7.04 -4.40
CA GLY A 298 36.00 6.63 -3.01
C GLY A 298 37.09 5.71 -2.45
N ALA A 299 38.15 5.43 -3.22
CA ALA A 299 39.31 4.65 -2.76
C ALA A 299 40.42 5.55 -2.15
N SER A 300 40.12 6.84 -1.91
CA SER A 300 41.06 7.79 -1.32
C SER A 300 40.45 8.40 -0.05
N HIS A 301 40.25 7.58 0.99
CA HIS A 301 40.23 8.05 2.40
C HIS A 301 40.18 6.84 3.32
#